data_3952bf861611bc23c7e1f59f28c69bd2
#
_entry.id   3952bf861611bc23c7e1f59f28c69bd2
#
_cell.length_a   1.000
_cell.length_b   1.000
_cell.length_c   1.000
_cell.angle_alpha   90.00
_cell.angle_beta   90.00
_cell.angle_gamma   90.00
#
_symmetry.space_group_name_H-M   'P 1'
#
loop_
_entity.id
_entity.type
_entity.pdbx_description
1 polymer ?
#
loop_
_entity_poly.entity_id
_entity_poly.type
_entity_poly.pdbx_seq_one_letter_code
_entity_poly.pdbx_strand_id
1 'polypeptide(L)'
;MLRLAGGQVESLLDELLPVEVRELPEDLAALDRLLADRRLLAPIEQAWEWTARRHGRPTIPMTSFVRLMVIKQRTGWGYQTLVREVSDSLHLRRFCLLPLTQRVPDESTVRKLVRRLGPEVVAELTRVVIGKAQRETRFVARAVRIDSTVVEADIRYPTDAGLAWQGARALAREGGKLAGRLPGPTRRVVDRSRQLGRTVRAISRTLARRTGQRRDEVMELNARAGRILARSIREARALATQARVAARGRGARAKLRAAQRLEELADRCQRIATQIQQRSRGEKLTDRLVSVSDPDARPIRKGKLGKPNEFGYVAQLAEVTANTGRGARGYLLPAATAAGNPAENRLLAQTAAELDRLGLRPREVALDGGFVPGPTAQTLARLAPTRTFISGRAEPGSRRTRRRLARYRTGCEGRISHLKRSYHLRRSRLKGDQGQRIWTGWAILAYNLDTLAIHTS
;
A
#
# COMPACT_ATOMS: atom_id res chain seq x y z
N MET A 1 21.09 -12.53 10.39
CA MET A 1 22.06 -11.48 10.77
C MET A 1 21.81 -10.25 9.91
N LEU A 2 21.66 -9.08 10.51
CA LEU A 2 21.50 -7.81 9.78
C LEU A 2 22.86 -7.35 9.24
N ARG A 3 22.87 -6.89 7.98
CA ARG A 3 23.99 -6.22 7.35
C ARG A 3 23.56 -4.81 6.95
N LEU A 4 24.07 -3.77 7.62
CA LEU A 4 23.66 -2.39 7.39
C LEU A 4 24.30 -1.81 6.13
N ALA A 5 25.61 -1.89 6.00
CA ALA A 5 26.34 -1.32 4.88
C ALA A 5 26.90 -2.39 3.95
N GLY A 6 26.84 -2.11 2.65
CA GLY A 6 27.65 -2.73 1.61
C GLY A 6 28.56 -1.63 1.05
N GLY A 7 29.83 -1.92 0.88
CA GLY A 7 30.74 -1.03 0.18
C GLY A 7 30.69 -1.30 -1.32
N GLN A 8 30.79 -0.27 -2.13
CA GLN A 8 31.21 -0.42 -3.51
C GLN A 8 32.68 -0.81 -3.45
N VAL A 9 33.01 -1.98 -3.97
CA VAL A 9 34.39 -2.34 -4.21
C VAL A 9 34.69 -1.80 -5.60
N GLU A 10 35.52 -0.81 -5.71
CA GLU A 10 36.05 -0.34 -6.98
C GLU A 10 36.81 -1.52 -7.60
N SER A 11 36.52 -1.79 -8.85
CA SER A 11 37.13 -2.83 -9.65
C SER A 11 38.07 -2.18 -10.64
N LEU A 12 39.17 -2.83 -10.99
CA LEU A 12 40.04 -2.42 -12.11
C LEU A 12 39.25 -2.22 -13.42
N LEU A 13 38.13 -2.95 -13.59
CA LEU A 13 37.20 -2.74 -14.70
C LEU A 13 36.52 -1.36 -14.67
N ASP A 14 36.33 -0.77 -13.51
CA ASP A 14 35.70 0.54 -13.40
C ASP A 14 36.61 1.65 -14.00
N GLU A 15 37.95 1.48 -13.94
CA GLU A 15 38.93 2.41 -14.51
C GLU A 15 38.94 2.40 -16.05
N LEU A 16 38.54 1.29 -16.66
CA LEU A 16 38.44 1.13 -18.10
C LEU A 16 37.13 1.68 -18.69
N LEU A 17 36.19 2.03 -17.84
CA LEU A 17 34.89 2.55 -18.29
C LEU A 17 34.97 4.06 -18.59
N PRO A 18 34.27 4.57 -19.64
CA PRO A 18 34.12 5.98 -19.89
C PRO A 18 33.55 6.74 -18.68
N VAL A 19 33.87 8.03 -18.55
CA VAL A 19 33.44 8.86 -17.42
C VAL A 19 31.91 8.86 -17.29
N GLU A 20 31.19 8.93 -18.40
CA GLU A 20 29.72 8.93 -18.46
C GLU A 20 29.10 7.66 -17.86
N VAL A 21 29.85 6.57 -17.82
CA VAL A 21 29.39 5.30 -17.23
C VAL A 21 29.83 5.19 -15.78
N ARG A 22 30.95 5.82 -15.41
CA ARG A 22 31.45 5.84 -14.04
C ARG A 22 30.68 6.78 -13.13
N GLU A 23 30.28 7.94 -13.65
CA GLU A 23 29.53 8.91 -12.89
C GLU A 23 28.03 8.59 -12.88
N LEU A 24 27.39 8.88 -11.76
CA LEU A 24 25.93 8.75 -11.68
C LEU A 24 25.28 9.92 -12.40
N PRO A 25 24.18 9.71 -13.13
CA PRO A 25 23.31 10.79 -13.57
C PRO A 25 22.97 11.73 -12.41
N GLU A 26 22.86 13.01 -12.69
CA GLU A 26 22.73 14.08 -11.68
C GLU A 26 21.65 13.79 -10.62
N ASP A 27 20.48 13.34 -11.07
CA ASP A 27 19.35 13.01 -10.21
C ASP A 27 19.64 11.82 -9.27
N LEU A 28 20.39 10.82 -9.74
CA LEU A 28 20.84 9.69 -8.92
C LEU A 28 22.00 10.09 -8.00
N ALA A 29 22.91 10.93 -8.48
CA ALA A 29 24.02 11.44 -7.68
C ALA A 29 23.53 12.27 -6.48
N ALA A 30 22.52 13.12 -6.70
CA ALA A 30 21.90 13.88 -5.59
C ALA A 30 21.27 12.95 -4.54
N LEU A 31 20.55 11.93 -4.98
CA LEU A 31 19.98 10.93 -4.06
C LEU A 31 21.05 10.08 -3.37
N ASP A 32 22.13 9.74 -4.07
CA ASP A 32 23.23 8.97 -3.51
C ASP A 32 23.90 9.70 -2.34
N ARG A 33 24.18 11.00 -2.52
CA ARG A 33 24.71 11.86 -1.43
C ARG A 33 23.81 11.86 -0.20
N LEU A 34 22.49 11.94 -0.39
CA LEU A 34 21.52 11.90 0.73
C LEU A 34 21.49 10.54 1.40
N LEU A 35 21.48 9.45 0.62
CA LEU A 35 21.40 8.07 1.11
C LEU A 35 22.73 7.53 1.65
N ALA A 36 23.82 8.28 1.54
CA ALA A 36 25.09 8.00 2.21
C ALA A 36 25.03 8.25 3.72
N ASP A 37 24.07 9.06 4.19
CA ASP A 37 23.90 9.35 5.62
C ASP A 37 23.41 8.11 6.38
N ARG A 38 24.30 7.53 7.18
CA ARG A 38 24.01 6.32 7.99
C ARG A 38 22.84 6.51 8.97
N ARG A 39 22.55 7.73 9.40
CA ARG A 39 21.42 8.03 10.29
C ARG A 39 20.08 7.63 9.65
N LEU A 40 19.99 7.61 8.32
CA LEU A 40 18.79 7.13 7.62
C LEU A 40 18.52 5.64 7.85
N LEU A 41 19.49 4.84 8.26
CA LEU A 41 19.32 3.43 8.51
C LEU A 41 18.94 3.08 9.96
N ALA A 42 19.05 4.04 10.88
CA ALA A 42 18.75 3.83 12.29
C ALA A 42 17.37 3.19 12.57
N PRO A 43 16.28 3.57 11.88
CA PRO A 43 14.98 2.91 12.06
C PRO A 43 14.99 1.42 11.68
N ILE A 44 15.78 1.04 10.68
CA ILE A 44 15.90 -0.36 10.27
C ILE A 44 16.68 -1.15 11.32
N GLU A 45 17.75 -0.58 11.84
CA GLU A 45 18.58 -1.17 12.88
C GLU A 45 17.77 -1.42 14.14
N GLN A 46 17.10 -0.41 14.67
CA GLN A 46 16.23 -0.49 15.84
C GLN A 46 15.14 -1.57 15.68
N ALA A 47 14.43 -1.55 14.57
CA ALA A 47 13.38 -2.53 14.30
C ALA A 47 13.93 -3.96 14.17
N TRP A 48 15.20 -4.10 13.75
CA TRP A 48 15.83 -5.39 13.61
C TRP A 48 16.29 -5.97 14.94
N GLU A 49 16.80 -5.16 15.85
CA GLU A 49 17.21 -5.56 17.20
C GLU A 49 16.06 -6.21 17.97
N TRP A 50 14.85 -5.69 17.82
CA TRP A 50 13.63 -6.24 18.44
C TRP A 50 13.22 -7.62 17.91
N THR A 51 13.60 -7.96 16.68
CA THR A 51 13.20 -9.21 16.01
C THR A 51 14.34 -10.20 15.83
N ALA A 52 15.54 -9.89 16.32
CA ALA A 52 16.75 -10.56 15.89
C ALA A 52 16.94 -11.95 16.49
N ARG A 53 16.87 -12.94 15.63
CA ARG A 53 17.78 -14.08 15.74
C ARG A 53 19.18 -13.59 15.39
N ARG A 54 20.09 -13.55 16.36
CA ARG A 54 21.51 -13.16 16.17
C ARG A 54 22.26 -14.09 15.21
N HIS A 55 21.68 -15.26 14.87
CA HIS A 55 22.28 -16.28 14.02
C HIS A 55 21.47 -16.49 12.74
N GLY A 56 22.13 -16.79 11.65
CA GLY A 56 21.54 -17.10 10.35
C GLY A 56 22.26 -16.42 9.19
N ARG A 57 21.79 -16.71 7.96
CA ARG A 57 22.36 -16.10 6.75
C ARG A 57 22.26 -14.59 6.80
N PRO A 58 23.34 -13.85 6.48
CA PRO A 58 23.31 -12.38 6.40
C PRO A 58 22.25 -11.89 5.43
N THR A 59 21.64 -10.72 5.74
CA THR A 59 20.79 -10.02 4.79
C THR A 59 21.60 -9.43 3.65
N ILE A 60 20.93 -9.00 2.58
CA ILE A 60 21.53 -8.00 1.68
C ILE A 60 21.79 -6.72 2.48
N PRO A 61 22.78 -5.89 2.09
CA PRO A 61 23.02 -4.62 2.75
C PRO A 61 21.75 -3.75 2.74
N MET A 62 21.44 -3.12 3.87
CA MET A 62 20.24 -2.27 3.96
C MET A 62 20.40 -0.98 3.16
N THR A 63 21.63 -0.49 3.01
CA THR A 63 21.94 0.60 2.06
C THR A 63 21.49 0.25 0.64
N SER A 64 21.82 -0.95 0.16
CA SER A 64 21.40 -1.43 -1.16
C SER A 64 19.89 -1.66 -1.23
N PHE A 65 19.29 -2.21 -0.16
CA PHE A 65 17.85 -2.43 -0.09
C PHE A 65 17.05 -1.13 -0.20
N VAL A 66 17.41 -0.08 0.56
CA VAL A 66 16.71 1.21 0.51
C VAL A 66 16.81 1.83 -0.89
N ARG A 67 18.00 1.80 -1.51
CA ARG A 67 18.22 2.30 -2.87
C ARG A 67 17.39 1.54 -3.92
N LEU A 68 17.34 0.23 -3.83
CA LEU A 68 16.46 -0.61 -4.68
C LEU A 68 14.99 -0.20 -4.54
N MET A 69 14.54 0.07 -3.32
CA MET A 69 13.16 0.48 -3.09
C MET A 69 12.86 1.90 -3.58
N VAL A 70 13.81 2.82 -3.49
CA VAL A 70 13.70 4.17 -4.08
C VAL A 70 13.57 4.08 -5.60
N ILE A 71 14.44 3.34 -6.29
CA ILE A 71 14.34 3.09 -7.73
C ILE A 71 12.99 2.46 -8.07
N LYS A 72 12.61 1.41 -7.34
CA LYS A 72 11.32 0.73 -7.55
C LYS A 72 10.15 1.72 -7.50
N GLN A 73 10.15 2.64 -6.56
CA GLN A 73 9.04 3.56 -6.37
C GLN A 73 9.04 4.68 -7.40
N ARG A 74 10.21 5.19 -7.82
CA ARG A 74 10.34 6.18 -8.90
C ARG A 74 9.95 5.62 -10.27
N THR A 75 10.27 4.35 -10.54
CA THR A 75 10.02 3.71 -11.84
C THR A 75 8.68 2.98 -11.93
N GLY A 76 8.10 2.59 -10.79
CA GLY A 76 6.90 1.74 -10.73
C GLY A 76 7.12 0.29 -11.16
N TRP A 77 8.37 -0.14 -11.33
CA TRP A 77 8.68 -1.51 -11.73
C TRP A 77 8.18 -2.55 -10.73
N GLY A 78 7.77 -3.72 -11.23
CA GLY A 78 7.59 -4.91 -10.40
C GLY A 78 8.94 -5.39 -9.86
N TYR A 79 8.94 -6.24 -8.83
CA TYR A 79 10.20 -6.74 -8.24
C TYR A 79 11.06 -7.48 -9.27
N GLN A 80 10.47 -8.27 -10.15
CA GLN A 80 11.18 -8.99 -11.20
C GLN A 80 11.83 -8.04 -12.21
N THR A 81 11.09 -7.04 -12.68
CA THR A 81 11.62 -6.02 -13.58
C THR A 81 12.72 -5.21 -12.90
N LEU A 82 12.50 -4.78 -11.64
CA LEU A 82 13.52 -4.06 -10.87
C LEU A 82 14.86 -4.82 -10.84
N VAL A 83 14.84 -6.11 -10.48
CA VAL A 83 16.06 -6.92 -10.40
C VAL A 83 16.73 -7.05 -11.77
N ARG A 84 15.94 -7.26 -12.83
CA ARG A 84 16.46 -7.33 -14.20
C ARG A 84 17.11 -6.02 -14.61
N GLU A 85 16.41 -4.90 -14.53
CA GLU A 85 16.91 -3.59 -14.97
C GLU A 85 18.14 -3.17 -14.15
N VAL A 86 18.15 -3.41 -12.84
CA VAL A 86 19.34 -3.16 -12.00
C VAL A 86 20.49 -4.10 -12.38
N SER A 87 20.20 -5.33 -12.80
CA SER A 87 21.25 -6.25 -13.29
C SER A 87 21.92 -5.77 -14.55
N ASP A 88 21.15 -5.17 -15.45
CA ASP A 88 21.57 -4.81 -16.79
C ASP A 88 22.18 -3.39 -16.90
N SER A 89 21.90 -2.52 -15.89
CA SER A 89 22.36 -1.11 -15.89
C SER A 89 23.53 -0.90 -14.94
N LEU A 90 24.66 -0.41 -15.44
CA LEU A 90 25.82 -0.05 -14.63
C LEU A 90 25.50 1.10 -13.66
N HIS A 91 24.79 2.14 -14.10
CA HIS A 91 24.38 3.25 -13.24
C HIS A 91 23.47 2.78 -12.08
N LEU A 92 22.48 1.91 -12.36
CA LEU A 92 21.59 1.42 -11.33
C LEU A 92 22.30 0.48 -10.36
N ARG A 93 23.23 -0.35 -10.82
CA ARG A 93 24.09 -1.16 -9.94
C ARG A 93 24.93 -0.28 -9.03
N ARG A 94 25.59 0.73 -9.61
CA ARG A 94 26.42 1.71 -8.88
C ARG A 94 25.59 2.44 -7.84
N PHE A 95 24.45 3.00 -8.23
CA PHE A 95 23.52 3.64 -7.30
C PHE A 95 23.07 2.70 -6.18
N CYS A 96 22.80 1.44 -6.48
CA CYS A 96 22.37 0.45 -5.49
C CYS A 96 23.53 -0.15 -4.67
N LEU A 97 24.76 0.31 -4.85
CA LEU A 97 25.97 -0.20 -4.18
C LEU A 97 26.14 -1.70 -4.40
N LEU A 98 25.97 -2.16 -5.63
CA LEU A 98 26.09 -3.56 -6.04
C LEU A 98 27.27 -3.71 -7.00
N PRO A 99 28.44 -4.22 -6.52
CA PRO A 99 29.62 -4.46 -7.35
C PRO A 99 29.31 -5.31 -8.59
N LEU A 100 30.06 -5.12 -9.68
CA LEU A 100 29.90 -5.89 -10.92
C LEU A 100 30.08 -7.40 -10.69
N THR A 101 30.96 -7.75 -9.79
CA THR A 101 31.26 -9.15 -9.40
C THR A 101 30.18 -9.77 -8.52
N GLN A 102 29.25 -8.98 -7.98
CA GLN A 102 28.20 -9.46 -7.10
C GLN A 102 26.88 -9.66 -7.86
N ARG A 103 26.23 -10.81 -7.62
CA ARG A 103 24.88 -11.03 -8.14
C ARG A 103 23.87 -10.08 -7.49
N VAL A 104 23.00 -9.47 -8.31
CA VAL A 104 21.87 -8.65 -7.84
C VAL A 104 20.95 -9.50 -6.95
N PRO A 105 20.45 -8.98 -5.84
CA PRO A 105 19.55 -9.71 -4.95
C PRO A 105 18.31 -10.23 -5.67
N ASP A 106 17.93 -11.46 -5.37
CA ASP A 106 16.72 -12.08 -5.91
C ASP A 106 15.45 -11.30 -5.51
N GLU A 107 14.48 -11.24 -6.42
CA GLU A 107 13.21 -10.54 -6.22
C GLU A 107 12.47 -10.97 -4.94
N SER A 108 12.53 -12.26 -4.63
CA SER A 108 11.89 -12.83 -3.45
C SER A 108 12.53 -12.34 -2.16
N THR A 109 13.84 -12.07 -2.17
CA THR A 109 14.59 -11.52 -1.05
C THR A 109 14.16 -10.09 -0.77
N VAL A 110 14.10 -9.24 -1.80
CA VAL A 110 13.65 -7.85 -1.67
C VAL A 110 12.21 -7.81 -1.14
N ARG A 111 11.32 -8.62 -1.71
CA ARG A 111 9.91 -8.71 -1.30
C ARG A 111 9.72 -9.20 0.15
N LYS A 112 10.53 -10.17 0.60
CA LYS A 112 10.51 -10.65 1.98
C LYS A 112 10.97 -9.57 2.96
N LEU A 113 12.01 -8.80 2.62
CA LEU A 113 12.50 -7.69 3.44
C LEU A 113 11.46 -6.57 3.57
N VAL A 114 10.82 -6.17 2.48
CA VAL A 114 9.73 -5.17 2.50
C VAL A 114 8.65 -5.56 3.51
N ARG A 115 8.22 -6.82 3.50
CA ARG A 115 7.19 -7.31 4.43
C ARG A 115 7.69 -7.44 5.86
N ARG A 116 8.96 -7.82 6.04
CA ARG A 116 9.56 -7.99 7.36
C ARG A 116 9.72 -6.67 8.09
N LEU A 117 10.19 -5.63 7.38
CA LEU A 117 10.37 -4.30 7.96
C LEU A 117 9.02 -3.64 8.27
N GLY A 118 8.01 -3.90 7.45
CA GLY A 118 6.65 -3.42 7.71
C GLY A 118 6.45 -1.92 7.48
N PRO A 119 5.26 -1.39 7.76
CA PRO A 119 4.91 0.01 7.50
C PRO A 119 5.55 0.98 8.49
N GLU A 120 5.78 0.56 9.74
CA GLU A 120 6.30 1.44 10.79
C GLU A 120 7.74 1.89 10.49
N VAL A 121 8.57 0.97 10.01
CA VAL A 121 9.96 1.29 9.62
C VAL A 121 9.98 2.32 8.49
N VAL A 122 9.09 2.17 7.50
CA VAL A 122 9.01 3.13 6.38
C VAL A 122 8.53 4.51 6.87
N ALA A 123 7.61 4.55 7.83
CA ALA A 123 7.17 5.79 8.46
C ALA A 123 8.32 6.45 9.24
N GLU A 124 9.12 5.68 10.00
CA GLU A 124 10.31 6.21 10.70
C GLU A 124 11.38 6.73 9.73
N LEU A 125 11.65 6.02 8.63
CA LEU A 125 12.53 6.52 7.57
C LEU A 125 12.06 7.88 7.03
N THR A 126 10.74 8.03 6.84
CA THR A 126 10.14 9.30 6.40
C THR A 126 10.37 10.41 7.43
N ARG A 127 10.20 10.13 8.73
CA ARG A 127 10.44 11.08 9.82
C ARG A 127 11.92 11.52 9.88
N VAL A 128 12.83 10.56 9.72
CA VAL A 128 14.28 10.86 9.68
C VAL A 128 14.63 11.77 8.52
N VAL A 129 14.04 11.56 7.33
CA VAL A 129 14.23 12.45 6.16
C VAL A 129 13.70 13.86 6.43
N ILE A 130 12.52 14.00 7.06
CA ILE A 130 11.97 15.32 7.43
C ILE A 130 12.88 15.99 8.46
N GLY A 131 13.32 15.26 9.49
CA GLY A 131 14.26 15.79 10.48
C GLY A 131 15.61 16.20 9.87
N LYS A 132 16.09 15.48 8.84
CA LYS A 132 17.27 15.86 8.07
C LYS A 132 17.04 17.17 7.33
N ALA A 133 15.88 17.32 6.67
CA ALA A 133 15.51 18.57 6.00
C ALA A 133 15.50 19.77 6.97
N GLN A 134 14.91 19.62 8.17
CA GLN A 134 14.90 20.67 9.19
C GLN A 134 16.30 21.10 9.58
N ARG A 135 17.23 20.17 9.76
CA ARG A 135 18.61 20.47 10.18
C ARG A 135 19.47 21.04 9.07
N GLU A 136 19.38 20.50 7.86
CA GLU A 136 20.35 20.79 6.79
C GLU A 136 19.89 21.90 5.85
N THR A 137 18.55 22.05 5.64
CA THR A 137 18.02 23.11 4.79
C THR A 137 17.35 24.25 5.57
N ARG A 138 17.42 24.24 6.89
CA ARG A 138 16.71 25.18 7.79
C ARG A 138 15.21 25.23 7.49
N PHE A 139 14.65 24.13 7.03
CA PHE A 139 13.23 24.02 6.69
C PHE A 139 12.35 24.24 7.93
N VAL A 140 11.47 25.23 7.86
CA VAL A 140 10.47 25.51 8.89
C VAL A 140 9.08 25.27 8.30
N ALA A 141 8.33 24.36 8.88
CA ALA A 141 6.96 24.06 8.49
C ALA A 141 6.00 25.18 8.97
N ARG A 142 5.79 26.20 8.16
CA ARG A 142 4.88 27.31 8.48
C ARG A 142 3.43 27.04 8.14
N ALA A 143 3.18 26.17 7.18
CA ALA A 143 1.85 25.80 6.75
C ALA A 143 1.75 24.31 6.48
N VAL A 144 0.54 23.78 6.58
CA VAL A 144 0.19 22.41 6.17
C VAL A 144 -1.09 22.41 5.36
N ARG A 145 -1.12 21.63 4.29
CA ARG A 145 -2.33 21.32 3.52
C ARG A 145 -2.61 19.83 3.58
N ILE A 146 -3.87 19.49 3.81
CA ILE A 146 -4.30 18.12 4.08
C ILE A 146 -5.48 17.78 3.16
N ASP A 147 -5.41 16.63 2.54
CA ASP A 147 -6.49 16.09 1.70
C ASP A 147 -6.40 14.57 1.65
N SER A 148 -7.52 13.91 1.41
CA SER A 148 -7.57 12.46 1.34
C SER A 148 -7.67 11.96 -0.09
N THR A 149 -7.05 10.82 -0.34
CA THR A 149 -7.11 10.17 -1.64
C THR A 149 -7.34 8.67 -1.51
N VAL A 150 -7.92 8.08 -2.54
CA VAL A 150 -8.05 6.62 -2.63
C VAL A 150 -6.77 6.05 -3.21
N VAL A 151 -6.22 5.05 -2.52
CA VAL A 151 -5.22 4.13 -3.01
C VAL A 151 -5.95 2.86 -3.43
N GLU A 152 -6.07 2.63 -4.73
CA GLU A 152 -6.79 1.47 -5.26
C GLU A 152 -6.10 0.16 -4.82
N ALA A 153 -6.89 -0.85 -4.45
CA ALA A 153 -6.39 -2.20 -4.29
C ALA A 153 -6.22 -2.86 -5.68
N ASP A 154 -5.19 -3.69 -5.82
CA ASP A 154 -4.97 -4.46 -7.06
C ASP A 154 -5.90 -5.68 -7.12
N ILE A 155 -7.17 -5.40 -7.38
CA ILE A 155 -8.26 -6.38 -7.45
C ILE A 155 -9.06 -6.21 -8.75
N ARG A 156 -9.69 -7.28 -9.18
CA ARG A 156 -10.68 -7.21 -10.26
C ARG A 156 -11.96 -6.55 -9.76
N TYR A 157 -12.74 -5.94 -10.65
CA TYR A 157 -14.04 -5.39 -10.31
C TYR A 157 -14.91 -6.45 -9.60
N PRO A 158 -15.40 -6.17 -8.38
CA PRO A 158 -15.99 -7.17 -7.50
C PRO A 158 -17.47 -7.45 -7.83
N THR A 159 -17.72 -8.31 -8.82
CA THR A 159 -19.06 -8.89 -9.03
C THR A 159 -19.25 -10.10 -8.12
N ASP A 160 -20.48 -10.38 -7.72
CA ASP A 160 -20.80 -11.49 -6.80
C ASP A 160 -20.38 -12.85 -7.37
N ALA A 161 -20.76 -13.16 -8.60
CA ALA A 161 -20.33 -14.37 -9.28
C ALA A 161 -18.81 -14.41 -9.51
N GLY A 162 -18.18 -13.25 -9.76
CA GLY A 162 -16.73 -13.12 -9.89
C GLY A 162 -16.00 -13.44 -8.59
N LEU A 163 -16.52 -12.98 -7.45
CA LEU A 163 -15.98 -13.29 -6.12
C LEU A 163 -16.16 -14.79 -5.80
N ALA A 164 -17.33 -15.36 -6.10
CA ALA A 164 -17.57 -16.81 -5.95
C ALA A 164 -16.61 -17.64 -6.80
N TRP A 165 -16.35 -17.22 -8.04
CA TRP A 165 -15.39 -17.87 -8.94
C TRP A 165 -13.96 -17.82 -8.38
N GLN A 166 -13.51 -16.65 -7.91
CA GLN A 166 -12.19 -16.48 -7.31
C GLN A 166 -12.06 -17.31 -6.03
N GLY A 167 -13.09 -17.33 -5.18
CA GLY A 167 -13.14 -18.10 -3.93
C GLY A 167 -13.01 -19.60 -4.17
N ALA A 168 -13.85 -20.17 -5.05
CA ALA A 168 -13.82 -21.59 -5.36
C ALA A 168 -12.46 -22.03 -5.96
N ARG A 169 -11.89 -21.23 -6.87
CA ARG A 169 -10.56 -21.48 -7.44
C ARG A 169 -9.47 -21.43 -6.38
N ALA A 170 -9.52 -20.46 -5.45
CA ALA A 170 -8.55 -20.34 -4.38
C ALA A 170 -8.64 -21.52 -3.40
N LEU A 171 -9.86 -21.92 -3.01
CA LEU A 171 -10.09 -23.08 -2.14
C LEU A 171 -9.58 -24.39 -2.78
N ALA A 172 -9.85 -24.61 -4.06
CA ALA A 172 -9.36 -25.79 -4.76
C ALA A 172 -7.83 -25.82 -4.82
N ARG A 173 -7.18 -24.69 -5.12
CA ARG A 173 -5.72 -24.58 -5.18
C ARG A 173 -5.06 -24.81 -3.82
N GLU A 174 -5.52 -24.16 -2.77
CA GLU A 174 -4.95 -24.33 -1.42
C GLU A 174 -5.30 -25.69 -0.83
N GLY A 175 -6.51 -26.21 -1.10
CA GLY A 175 -6.91 -27.56 -0.75
C GLY A 175 -6.03 -28.62 -1.43
N GLY A 176 -5.74 -28.48 -2.73
CA GLY A 176 -4.82 -29.39 -3.43
C GLY A 176 -3.40 -29.39 -2.82
N LYS A 177 -2.88 -28.22 -2.45
CA LYS A 177 -1.58 -28.12 -1.75
C LYS A 177 -1.59 -28.78 -0.38
N LEU A 178 -2.71 -28.69 0.35
CA LEU A 178 -2.85 -29.34 1.66
C LEU A 178 -2.98 -30.86 1.50
N ALA A 179 -3.84 -31.32 0.58
CA ALA A 179 -4.04 -32.73 0.31
C ALA A 179 -2.72 -33.44 -0.06
N GLY A 180 -1.88 -32.82 -0.90
CA GLY A 180 -0.57 -33.35 -1.27
C GLY A 180 0.47 -33.45 -0.13
N ARG A 181 0.14 -32.96 1.09
CA ARG A 181 0.97 -33.07 2.29
C ARG A 181 0.47 -34.13 3.28
N LEU A 182 -0.69 -34.70 3.01
CA LEU A 182 -1.31 -35.69 3.90
C LEU A 182 -1.01 -37.11 3.40
N PRO A 183 -0.78 -38.06 4.30
CA PRO A 183 -0.62 -39.45 3.94
C PRO A 183 -1.98 -40.10 3.66
N GLY A 184 -2.01 -41.08 2.76
CA GLY A 184 -3.18 -41.91 2.49
C GLY A 184 -4.31 -41.21 1.74
N PRO A 185 -5.50 -41.81 1.72
CA PRO A 185 -6.66 -41.25 1.04
C PRO A 185 -7.09 -39.93 1.64
N THR A 186 -7.17 -38.88 0.85
CA THR A 186 -7.49 -37.55 1.31
C THR A 186 -8.78 -37.03 0.67
N ARG A 187 -9.57 -36.26 1.45
CA ARG A 187 -10.67 -35.47 0.93
C ARG A 187 -10.13 -34.45 -0.08
N ARG A 188 -10.89 -34.19 -1.13
CA ARG A 188 -10.50 -33.25 -2.17
C ARG A 188 -11.45 -32.07 -2.21
N VAL A 189 -10.90 -30.88 -2.47
CA VAL A 189 -11.68 -29.71 -2.85
C VAL A 189 -11.77 -29.67 -4.35
N VAL A 190 -12.96 -29.91 -4.87
CA VAL A 190 -13.19 -29.95 -6.33
C VAL A 190 -13.03 -28.57 -6.94
N ASP A 191 -12.28 -28.46 -8.03
CA ASP A 191 -12.15 -27.20 -8.79
C ASP A 191 -13.42 -26.94 -9.62
N ARG A 192 -14.25 -26.01 -9.16
CA ARG A 192 -15.48 -25.57 -9.82
C ARG A 192 -15.30 -24.29 -10.65
N SER A 193 -14.05 -23.89 -10.90
CA SER A 193 -13.77 -22.64 -11.61
C SER A 193 -14.33 -22.60 -13.02
N ARG A 194 -14.36 -23.74 -13.75
CA ARG A 194 -14.99 -23.83 -15.08
C ARG A 194 -16.51 -23.61 -15.02
N GLN A 195 -17.17 -24.21 -14.03
CA GLN A 195 -18.61 -24.07 -13.83
C GLN A 195 -18.99 -22.64 -13.49
N LEU A 196 -18.29 -22.02 -12.54
CA LEU A 196 -18.50 -20.63 -12.15
C LEU A 196 -18.11 -19.64 -13.27
N GLY A 197 -17.08 -19.94 -14.04
CA GLY A 197 -16.71 -19.15 -15.21
C GLY A 197 -17.83 -19.12 -16.29
N ARG A 198 -18.57 -20.23 -16.47
CA ARG A 198 -19.77 -20.25 -17.32
C ARG A 198 -20.89 -19.35 -16.76
N THR A 199 -21.11 -19.38 -15.44
CA THR A 199 -22.09 -18.50 -14.78
C THR A 199 -21.72 -17.02 -14.93
N VAL A 200 -20.46 -16.65 -14.76
CA VAL A 200 -19.98 -15.27 -14.96
C VAL A 200 -20.24 -14.80 -16.40
N ARG A 201 -19.94 -15.65 -17.40
CA ARG A 201 -20.20 -15.32 -18.80
C ARG A 201 -21.69 -15.23 -19.11
N ALA A 202 -22.54 -16.08 -18.49
CA ALA A 202 -23.98 -16.00 -18.64
C ALA A 202 -24.50 -14.65 -18.13
N ILE A 203 -24.06 -14.20 -16.91
CA ILE A 203 -24.41 -12.89 -16.37
C ILE A 203 -24.01 -11.76 -17.33
N SER A 204 -22.80 -11.79 -17.88
CA SER A 204 -22.36 -10.77 -18.85
C SER A 204 -23.25 -10.73 -20.10
N ARG A 205 -23.67 -11.89 -20.61
CA ARG A 205 -24.59 -11.97 -21.76
C ARG A 205 -25.99 -11.46 -21.43
N THR A 206 -26.51 -11.80 -20.24
CA THR A 206 -27.82 -11.31 -19.77
C THR A 206 -27.83 -9.80 -19.63
N LEU A 207 -26.75 -9.22 -19.05
CA LEU A 207 -26.61 -7.76 -18.89
C LEU A 207 -26.51 -7.01 -20.23
N ALA A 208 -26.01 -7.65 -21.29
CA ALA A 208 -25.95 -7.08 -22.64
C ALA A 208 -27.33 -7.02 -23.33
N ARG A 209 -28.30 -7.80 -22.89
CA ARG A 209 -29.67 -7.77 -23.44
C ARG A 209 -30.41 -6.54 -22.89
N ARG A 210 -31.28 -5.92 -23.71
CA ARG A 210 -32.11 -4.77 -23.32
C ARG A 210 -33.52 -5.18 -22.88
N THR A 211 -33.68 -6.31 -22.16
CA THR A 211 -34.96 -6.81 -21.68
C THR A 211 -35.26 -6.49 -20.24
N GLY A 212 -36.52 -6.32 -19.86
CA GLY A 212 -36.93 -5.96 -18.48
C GLY A 212 -36.63 -7.04 -17.43
N GLN A 213 -36.69 -8.32 -17.79
CA GLN A 213 -36.49 -9.47 -16.90
C GLN A 213 -34.99 -9.76 -16.56
N ARG A 214 -34.04 -9.04 -17.15
CA ARG A 214 -32.61 -9.28 -16.98
C ARG A 214 -32.13 -9.22 -15.52
N ARG A 215 -32.79 -8.42 -14.66
CA ARG A 215 -32.44 -8.28 -13.26
C ARG A 215 -32.63 -9.58 -12.48
N ASP A 216 -33.79 -10.20 -12.63
CA ASP A 216 -34.15 -11.41 -11.89
C ASP A 216 -33.30 -12.60 -12.35
N GLU A 217 -33.08 -12.73 -13.67
CA GLU A 217 -32.17 -13.73 -14.23
C GLU A 217 -30.73 -13.59 -13.69
N VAL A 218 -30.20 -12.35 -13.58
CA VAL A 218 -28.87 -12.08 -12.99
C VAL A 218 -28.84 -12.41 -11.51
N MET A 219 -29.91 -12.12 -10.77
CA MET A 219 -30.00 -12.46 -9.35
C MET A 219 -30.01 -13.97 -9.13
N GLU A 220 -30.76 -14.73 -9.95
CA GLU A 220 -30.76 -16.18 -9.89
C GLU A 220 -29.39 -16.80 -10.22
N LEU A 221 -28.71 -16.30 -11.27
CA LEU A 221 -27.35 -16.72 -11.63
C LEU A 221 -26.36 -16.45 -10.50
N ASN A 222 -26.46 -15.31 -9.81
CA ASN A 222 -25.65 -15.02 -8.64
C ASN A 222 -25.95 -15.97 -7.48
N ALA A 223 -27.23 -16.23 -7.18
CA ALA A 223 -27.63 -17.20 -6.15
C ALA A 223 -27.08 -18.60 -6.46
N ARG A 224 -27.12 -19.03 -7.73
CA ARG A 224 -26.51 -20.30 -8.19
C ARG A 224 -24.97 -20.29 -7.93
N ALA A 225 -24.28 -19.18 -8.23
CA ALA A 225 -22.85 -19.06 -7.95
C ALA A 225 -22.54 -19.19 -6.45
N GLY A 226 -23.37 -18.59 -5.58
CA GLY A 226 -23.28 -18.72 -4.13
C GLY A 226 -23.43 -20.18 -3.66
N ARG A 227 -24.41 -20.92 -4.19
CA ARG A 227 -24.61 -22.35 -3.87
C ARG A 227 -23.41 -23.22 -4.30
N ILE A 228 -22.81 -22.94 -5.44
CA ILE A 228 -21.62 -23.65 -5.93
C ILE A 228 -20.43 -23.36 -4.99
N LEU A 229 -20.23 -22.10 -4.59
CA LEU A 229 -19.18 -21.72 -3.64
C LEU A 229 -19.35 -22.42 -2.30
N ALA A 230 -20.59 -22.50 -1.76
CA ALA A 230 -20.90 -23.16 -0.51
C ALA A 230 -20.49 -24.65 -0.50
N ARG A 231 -20.57 -25.36 -1.64
CA ARG A 231 -20.06 -26.73 -1.76
C ARG A 231 -18.52 -26.78 -1.60
N SER A 232 -17.80 -25.88 -2.27
CA SER A 232 -16.34 -25.79 -2.13
C SER A 232 -15.88 -25.45 -0.72
N ILE A 233 -16.66 -24.62 0.00
CA ILE A 233 -16.40 -24.27 1.41
C ILE A 233 -16.52 -25.51 2.31
N ARG A 234 -17.59 -26.30 2.16
CA ARG A 234 -17.79 -27.52 2.95
C ARG A 234 -16.66 -28.53 2.73
N GLU A 235 -16.26 -28.74 1.49
CA GLU A 235 -15.13 -29.63 1.15
C GLU A 235 -13.80 -29.12 1.74
N ALA A 236 -13.55 -27.81 1.69
CA ALA A 236 -12.35 -27.21 2.26
C ALA A 236 -12.27 -27.36 3.77
N ARG A 237 -13.38 -27.12 4.49
CA ARG A 237 -13.46 -27.33 5.95
C ARG A 237 -13.26 -28.79 6.33
N ALA A 238 -13.89 -29.73 5.59
CA ALA A 238 -13.72 -31.15 5.83
C ALA A 238 -12.27 -31.62 5.62
N LEU A 239 -11.58 -31.09 4.61
CA LEU A 239 -10.14 -31.37 4.37
C LEU A 239 -9.28 -30.76 5.48
N ALA A 240 -9.57 -29.56 5.94
CA ALA A 240 -8.83 -28.90 7.01
C ALA A 240 -8.95 -29.69 8.33
N THR A 241 -10.15 -30.17 8.66
CA THR A 241 -10.40 -31.05 9.82
C THR A 241 -9.59 -32.35 9.69
N GLN A 242 -9.62 -33.01 8.54
CA GLN A 242 -8.80 -34.21 8.29
C GLN A 242 -7.30 -33.93 8.48
N ALA A 243 -6.83 -32.79 7.99
CA ALA A 243 -5.43 -32.39 8.10
C ALA A 243 -5.01 -32.15 9.57
N ARG A 244 -5.89 -31.61 10.40
CA ARG A 244 -5.64 -31.43 11.85
C ARG A 244 -5.47 -32.77 12.56
N VAL A 245 -6.37 -33.73 12.27
CA VAL A 245 -6.30 -35.08 12.85
C VAL A 245 -5.02 -35.80 12.40
N ALA A 246 -4.63 -35.65 11.12
CA ALA A 246 -3.43 -36.26 10.56
C ALA A 246 -2.12 -35.52 10.88
N ALA A 247 -2.15 -34.41 11.64
CA ALA A 247 -1.00 -33.57 11.94
C ALA A 247 -0.18 -34.15 13.11
N ARG A 248 0.51 -35.27 12.89
CA ARG A 248 1.41 -35.92 13.85
C ARG A 248 2.85 -35.96 13.32
N GLY A 249 3.82 -36.05 14.23
CA GLY A 249 5.23 -36.25 13.93
C GLY A 249 5.91 -35.10 13.16
N ARG A 250 6.95 -35.45 12.40
CA ARG A 250 7.73 -34.49 11.62
C ARG A 250 6.87 -33.79 10.57
N GLY A 251 6.83 -32.47 10.61
CA GLY A 251 6.01 -31.66 9.69
C GLY A 251 4.59 -31.33 10.19
N ALA A 252 4.19 -31.76 11.40
CA ALA A 252 2.88 -31.44 12.01
C ALA A 252 2.57 -29.94 12.00
N ARG A 253 3.52 -29.09 12.42
CA ARG A 253 3.37 -27.62 12.41
C ARG A 253 3.10 -27.05 11.01
N ALA A 254 3.68 -27.63 9.96
CA ALA A 254 3.46 -27.19 8.58
C ALA A 254 2.05 -27.58 8.09
N LYS A 255 1.58 -28.78 8.45
CA LYS A 255 0.21 -29.25 8.15
C LYS A 255 -0.82 -28.40 8.87
N LEU A 256 -0.65 -28.13 10.17
CA LEU A 256 -1.55 -27.28 10.97
C LEU A 256 -1.64 -25.85 10.39
N ARG A 257 -0.51 -25.23 10.08
CA ARG A 257 -0.50 -23.90 9.44
C ARG A 257 -1.17 -23.90 8.08
N ALA A 258 -1.07 -24.99 7.30
CA ALA A 258 -1.73 -25.07 6.01
C ALA A 258 -3.26 -25.31 6.17
N ALA A 259 -3.68 -26.10 7.15
CA ALA A 259 -5.08 -26.28 7.52
C ALA A 259 -5.71 -24.97 7.98
N GLN A 260 -5.05 -24.26 8.87
CA GLN A 260 -5.52 -22.94 9.35
C GLN A 260 -5.69 -21.95 8.19
N ARG A 261 -4.73 -21.84 7.28
CA ARG A 261 -4.86 -20.96 6.10
C ARG A 261 -6.04 -21.35 5.21
N LEU A 262 -6.32 -22.64 5.05
CA LEU A 262 -7.47 -23.12 4.27
C LEU A 262 -8.78 -22.75 4.96
N GLU A 263 -8.86 -22.83 6.29
CA GLU A 263 -10.04 -22.43 7.08
C GLU A 263 -10.27 -20.93 7.01
N GLU A 264 -9.24 -20.10 7.22
CA GLU A 264 -9.33 -18.63 7.07
C GLU A 264 -9.82 -18.23 5.66
N LEU A 265 -9.40 -18.98 4.63
CA LEU A 265 -9.89 -18.77 3.28
C LEU A 265 -11.35 -19.23 3.13
N ALA A 266 -11.73 -20.36 3.76
CA ALA A 266 -13.10 -20.84 3.76
C ALA A 266 -14.05 -19.87 4.46
N ASP A 267 -13.62 -19.23 5.55
CA ASP A 267 -14.40 -18.24 6.29
C ASP A 267 -14.59 -16.95 5.47
N ARG A 268 -13.56 -16.50 4.78
CA ARG A 268 -13.70 -15.39 3.80
C ARG A 268 -14.69 -15.74 2.69
N CYS A 269 -14.59 -16.94 2.15
CA CYS A 269 -15.53 -17.41 1.12
C CYS A 269 -16.96 -17.55 1.67
N GLN A 270 -17.12 -17.93 2.93
CA GLN A 270 -18.42 -17.98 3.62
C GLN A 270 -19.05 -16.59 3.69
N ARG A 271 -18.28 -15.56 4.08
CA ARG A 271 -18.77 -14.17 4.06
C ARG A 271 -19.26 -13.78 2.65
N ILE A 272 -18.53 -14.16 1.59
CA ILE A 272 -18.96 -13.89 0.20
C ILE A 272 -20.26 -14.62 -0.12
N ALA A 273 -20.39 -15.90 0.24
CA ALA A 273 -21.61 -16.68 0.01
C ALA A 273 -22.82 -16.05 0.74
N THR A 274 -22.64 -15.62 1.99
CA THR A 274 -23.65 -14.90 2.78
C THR A 274 -24.04 -13.57 2.12
N GLN A 275 -23.06 -12.76 1.66
CA GLN A 275 -23.34 -11.51 0.94
C GLN A 275 -24.16 -11.74 -0.34
N ILE A 276 -23.85 -12.79 -1.10
CA ILE A 276 -24.60 -13.16 -2.30
C ILE A 276 -26.04 -13.48 -1.93
N GLN A 277 -26.26 -14.26 -0.87
CA GLN A 277 -27.59 -14.63 -0.38
C GLN A 277 -28.38 -13.40 0.10
N GLN A 278 -27.77 -12.52 0.89
CA GLN A 278 -28.39 -11.28 1.37
C GLN A 278 -28.84 -10.40 0.19
N ARG A 279 -27.95 -10.21 -0.79
CA ARG A 279 -28.29 -9.42 -1.99
C ARG A 279 -29.40 -10.06 -2.83
N SER A 280 -29.46 -11.38 -2.92
CA SER A 280 -30.55 -12.08 -3.63
C SER A 280 -31.91 -11.88 -2.94
N ARG A 281 -31.91 -11.50 -1.65
CA ARG A 281 -33.11 -11.12 -0.89
C ARG A 281 -33.39 -9.60 -0.90
N GLY A 282 -32.57 -8.81 -1.62
CA GLY A 282 -32.71 -7.36 -1.65
C GLY A 282 -32.12 -6.62 -0.44
N GLU A 283 -31.43 -7.31 0.46
CA GLU A 283 -30.85 -6.72 1.66
C GLU A 283 -29.67 -5.80 1.34
N LYS A 284 -29.53 -4.70 2.09
CA LYS A 284 -28.38 -3.79 1.98
C LYS A 284 -27.17 -4.37 2.70
N LEU A 285 -26.01 -4.34 2.04
CA LEU A 285 -24.74 -4.75 2.64
C LEU A 285 -24.02 -3.53 3.24
N THR A 286 -23.69 -3.59 4.51
CA THR A 286 -22.96 -2.52 5.23
C THR A 286 -21.43 -2.71 5.17
N ASP A 287 -20.95 -3.95 5.28
CA ASP A 287 -19.52 -4.30 5.24
C ASP A 287 -19.23 -5.30 4.12
N ARG A 288 -19.27 -4.80 2.88
CA ARG A 288 -19.08 -5.65 1.69
C ARG A 288 -17.61 -6.04 1.51
N LEU A 289 -17.35 -7.35 1.53
CA LEU A 289 -16.08 -7.91 1.09
C LEU A 289 -15.98 -7.83 -0.44
N VAL A 290 -14.93 -7.20 -0.95
CA VAL A 290 -14.74 -6.94 -2.39
C VAL A 290 -13.62 -7.77 -3.02
N SER A 291 -12.86 -8.53 -2.22
CA SER A 291 -11.80 -9.40 -2.72
C SER A 291 -11.57 -10.60 -1.81
N VAL A 292 -11.34 -11.75 -2.42
CA VAL A 292 -10.88 -12.96 -1.71
C VAL A 292 -9.41 -12.83 -1.28
N SER A 293 -8.60 -12.20 -2.11
CA SER A 293 -7.14 -12.11 -1.94
C SER A 293 -6.69 -10.88 -1.16
N ASP A 294 -7.54 -9.87 -1.05
CA ASP A 294 -7.33 -8.63 -0.31
C ASP A 294 -8.57 -8.33 0.55
N PRO A 295 -8.70 -9.01 1.71
CA PRO A 295 -9.92 -8.95 2.53
C PRO A 295 -10.13 -7.62 3.22
N ASP A 296 -9.10 -6.76 3.28
CA ASP A 296 -9.17 -5.45 3.95
C ASP A 296 -9.64 -4.35 2.99
N ALA A 297 -9.55 -4.57 1.68
CA ALA A 297 -10.06 -3.63 0.70
C ALA A 297 -11.56 -3.41 0.83
N ARG A 298 -12.01 -2.17 0.70
CA ARG A 298 -13.43 -1.78 0.85
C ARG A 298 -13.89 -0.95 -0.33
N PRO A 299 -15.22 -0.91 -0.60
CA PRO A 299 -15.78 0.05 -1.55
C PRO A 299 -15.71 1.45 -0.96
N ILE A 300 -15.25 2.41 -1.76
CA ILE A 300 -15.12 3.81 -1.40
C ILE A 300 -15.98 4.64 -2.35
N ARG A 301 -16.94 5.38 -1.78
CA ARG A 301 -17.82 6.28 -2.52
C ARG A 301 -17.27 7.70 -2.44
N LYS A 302 -17.06 8.33 -3.58
CA LYS A 302 -16.56 9.73 -3.65
C LYS A 302 -17.64 10.79 -3.60
N GLY A 303 -18.91 10.46 -3.39
CA GLY A 303 -20.01 11.42 -3.29
C GLY A 303 -20.27 12.31 -4.52
N LYS A 304 -19.52 12.13 -5.61
CA LYS A 304 -19.68 12.89 -6.87
C LYS A 304 -20.56 12.11 -7.84
N LEU A 305 -21.63 12.73 -8.32
CA LEU A 305 -22.52 12.17 -9.36
C LEU A 305 -21.69 11.69 -10.57
N GLY A 306 -22.02 10.50 -11.06
CA GLY A 306 -21.38 9.91 -12.24
C GLY A 306 -20.00 9.30 -12.02
N LYS A 307 -19.39 9.38 -10.81
CA LYS A 307 -18.13 8.67 -10.55
C LYS A 307 -18.36 7.26 -10.02
N PRO A 308 -17.72 6.24 -10.62
CA PRO A 308 -17.83 4.85 -10.16
C PRO A 308 -17.22 4.71 -8.75
N ASN A 309 -17.72 3.70 -8.00
CA ASN A 309 -17.09 3.31 -6.74
C ASN A 309 -15.66 2.85 -7.00
N GLU A 310 -14.73 3.34 -6.20
CA GLU A 310 -13.36 2.85 -6.13
C GLU A 310 -13.27 1.75 -5.06
N PHE A 311 -12.28 0.87 -5.18
CA PHE A 311 -12.08 -0.23 -4.23
C PHE A 311 -10.66 -0.21 -3.71
N GLY A 312 -10.49 -0.11 -2.41
CA GLY A 312 -9.16 -0.03 -1.80
C GLY A 312 -9.19 0.60 -0.43
N TYR A 313 -8.34 1.59 -0.25
CA TYR A 313 -8.02 2.23 1.02
C TYR A 313 -8.02 3.74 0.88
N VAL A 314 -8.34 4.45 1.96
CA VAL A 314 -8.19 5.90 2.02
C VAL A 314 -6.84 6.23 2.67
N ALA A 315 -6.10 7.13 2.04
CA ALA A 315 -4.89 7.72 2.60
C ALA A 315 -5.09 9.25 2.69
N GLN A 316 -4.98 9.79 3.90
CA GLN A 316 -4.91 11.23 4.13
C GLN A 316 -3.45 11.66 4.04
N LEU A 317 -3.18 12.58 3.14
CA LEU A 317 -1.86 13.13 2.85
C LEU A 317 -1.77 14.54 3.44
N ALA A 318 -0.74 14.78 4.21
CA ALA A 318 -0.43 16.10 4.78
C ALA A 318 0.92 16.57 4.27
N GLU A 319 0.94 17.66 3.52
CA GLU A 319 2.16 18.31 3.04
C GLU A 319 2.46 19.55 3.86
N VAL A 320 3.59 19.53 4.57
CA VAL A 320 4.11 20.69 5.31
C VAL A 320 5.00 21.52 4.39
N THR A 321 4.83 22.83 4.40
CA THR A 321 5.54 23.76 3.51
C THR A 321 6.10 24.95 4.29
N ALA A 322 7.17 25.57 3.79
CA ALA A 322 7.74 26.78 4.38
C ALA A 322 6.89 28.03 4.13
N ASN A 323 6.03 28.01 3.12
CA ASN A 323 5.14 29.13 2.77
C ASN A 323 3.88 28.63 2.07
N THR A 324 2.93 29.54 1.80
CA THR A 324 1.67 29.28 1.09
C THR A 324 1.65 29.90 -0.32
N GLY A 325 2.81 30.14 -0.91
CA GLY A 325 2.97 30.68 -2.26
C GLY A 325 2.48 29.73 -3.34
N ARG A 326 2.34 30.26 -4.56
CA ARG A 326 2.05 29.43 -5.75
C ARG A 326 3.21 28.48 -5.99
N GLY A 327 2.92 27.20 -6.21
CA GLY A 327 3.95 26.19 -6.43
C GLY A 327 4.69 25.73 -5.16
N ALA A 328 4.29 26.19 -3.97
CA ALA A 328 4.92 25.73 -2.73
C ALA A 328 5.07 24.22 -2.69
N ARG A 329 6.30 23.78 -2.49
CA ARG A 329 6.69 22.37 -2.35
C ARG A 329 7.27 22.16 -0.96
N GLY A 330 6.92 21.05 -0.35
CA GLY A 330 7.40 20.69 0.97
C GLY A 330 7.42 19.19 1.16
N TYR A 331 7.40 18.76 2.41
CA TYR A 331 7.53 17.36 2.77
C TYR A 331 6.19 16.77 3.18
N LEU A 332 5.97 15.54 2.77
CA LEU A 332 4.79 14.77 3.16
C LEU A 332 5.06 14.00 4.45
N LEU A 333 4.13 14.12 5.38
CA LEU A 333 4.13 13.31 6.60
C LEU A 333 3.82 11.83 6.29
N PRO A 334 4.18 10.88 7.16
CA PRO A 334 3.60 9.56 7.13
C PRO A 334 2.07 9.63 7.02
N ALA A 335 1.49 8.94 6.04
CA ALA A 335 0.06 9.06 5.78
C ALA A 335 -0.80 8.42 6.87
N ALA A 336 -1.85 9.08 7.28
CA ALA A 336 -2.94 8.45 8.01
C ALA A 336 -3.77 7.61 7.03
N THR A 337 -4.04 6.35 7.35
CA THR A 337 -4.71 5.43 6.45
C THR A 337 -5.85 4.69 7.12
N ALA A 338 -6.88 4.34 6.36
CA ALA A 338 -7.95 3.46 6.81
C ALA A 338 -8.60 2.70 5.66
N ALA A 339 -9.22 1.57 6.00
CA ALA A 339 -10.09 0.84 5.09
C ALA A 339 -11.49 1.47 5.04
N GLY A 340 -12.16 1.37 3.90
CA GLY A 340 -13.51 1.89 3.72
C GLY A 340 -13.56 3.39 3.45
N ASN A 341 -14.61 4.02 3.93
CA ASN A 341 -14.88 5.45 3.74
C ASN A 341 -14.96 6.17 5.10
N PRO A 342 -13.83 6.32 5.81
CA PRO A 342 -13.82 7.01 7.10
C PRO A 342 -14.16 8.48 6.94
N ALA A 343 -14.73 9.08 7.99
CA ALA A 343 -14.85 10.54 8.06
C ALA A 343 -13.45 11.17 8.08
N GLU A 344 -13.26 12.29 7.38
CA GLU A 344 -11.99 13.00 7.25
C GLU A 344 -11.37 13.35 8.62
N ASN A 345 -12.19 13.78 9.57
CA ASN A 345 -11.74 14.10 10.92
C ASN A 345 -11.17 12.92 11.70
N ARG A 346 -11.58 11.68 11.39
CA ARG A 346 -11.03 10.48 12.05
C ARG A 346 -9.55 10.27 11.70
N LEU A 347 -9.17 10.58 10.47
CA LEU A 347 -7.77 10.49 10.02
C LEU A 347 -6.95 11.69 10.47
N LEU A 348 -7.58 12.86 10.64
CA LEU A 348 -6.91 14.08 11.08
C LEU A 348 -6.22 13.92 12.44
N ALA A 349 -6.78 13.13 13.35
CA ALA A 349 -6.16 12.84 14.64
C ALA A 349 -4.78 12.18 14.49
N GLN A 350 -4.64 11.23 13.56
CA GLN A 350 -3.35 10.60 13.26
C GLN A 350 -2.38 11.61 12.63
N THR A 351 -2.86 12.43 11.70
CA THR A 351 -2.05 13.50 11.08
C THR A 351 -1.57 14.54 12.10
N ALA A 352 -2.43 14.94 13.02
CA ALA A 352 -2.07 15.87 14.10
C ALA A 352 -1.02 15.28 15.05
N ALA A 353 -1.16 14.00 15.38
CA ALA A 353 -0.17 13.27 16.19
C ALA A 353 1.21 13.19 15.49
N GLU A 354 1.23 13.04 14.16
CA GLU A 354 2.49 13.07 13.39
C GLU A 354 3.15 14.45 13.39
N LEU A 355 2.37 15.53 13.26
CA LEU A 355 2.87 16.89 13.39
C LEU A 355 3.49 17.12 14.77
N ASP A 356 2.79 16.69 15.81
CA ASP A 356 3.26 16.82 17.20
C ASP A 356 4.54 16.02 17.45
N ARG A 357 4.60 14.77 17.00
CA ARG A 357 5.76 13.89 17.11
C ARG A 357 7.01 14.46 16.45
N LEU A 358 6.87 15.16 15.33
CA LEU A 358 7.95 15.81 14.58
C LEU A 358 8.27 17.22 15.10
N GLY A 359 7.58 17.69 16.15
CA GLY A 359 7.74 19.05 16.66
C GLY A 359 7.32 20.15 15.68
N LEU A 360 6.49 19.81 14.68
CA LEU A 360 6.04 20.74 13.65
C LEU A 360 4.82 21.53 14.15
N ARG A 361 4.89 22.85 14.07
CA ARG A 361 3.85 23.78 14.53
C ARG A 361 3.45 24.72 13.40
N PRO A 362 2.66 24.23 12.41
CA PRO A 362 2.25 25.06 11.29
C PRO A 362 1.31 26.18 11.79
N ARG A 363 1.58 27.41 11.39
CA ARG A 363 0.72 28.56 11.68
C ARG A 363 -0.58 28.53 10.88
N GLU A 364 -0.55 27.95 9.68
CA GLU A 364 -1.68 27.91 8.77
C GLU A 364 -1.98 26.46 8.36
N VAL A 365 -3.22 26.06 8.53
CA VAL A 365 -3.75 24.74 8.13
C VAL A 365 -4.80 24.93 7.05
N ALA A 366 -4.70 24.22 5.93
CA ALA A 366 -5.66 24.28 4.84
C ALA A 366 -6.23 22.89 4.53
N LEU A 367 -7.56 22.77 4.61
CA LEU A 367 -8.33 21.53 4.57
C LEU A 367 -9.40 21.58 3.47
N ASP A 368 -9.84 20.40 3.01
CA ASP A 368 -10.99 20.30 2.10
C ASP A 368 -12.33 20.49 2.83
N GLY A 369 -13.41 20.69 2.06
CA GLY A 369 -14.78 20.92 2.58
C GLY A 369 -15.40 19.73 3.30
N GLY A 370 -14.81 18.55 3.22
CA GLY A 370 -15.23 17.34 3.94
C GLY A 370 -14.95 17.36 5.45
N PHE A 371 -14.10 18.29 5.92
CA PHE A 371 -13.79 18.43 7.34
C PHE A 371 -14.88 19.21 8.09
N VAL A 372 -15.22 18.72 9.29
CA VAL A 372 -16.21 19.36 10.17
C VAL A 372 -15.48 20.33 11.11
N PRO A 373 -15.88 21.63 11.18
CA PRO A 373 -15.13 22.67 11.91
C PRO A 373 -14.88 22.38 13.39
N GLY A 374 -15.91 22.03 14.18
CA GLY A 374 -15.78 21.77 15.61
C GLY A 374 -14.77 20.65 15.95
N PRO A 375 -14.96 19.42 15.43
CA PRO A 375 -14.00 18.33 15.62
C PRO A 375 -12.61 18.63 15.07
N THR A 376 -12.50 19.43 13.99
CA THR A 376 -11.20 19.87 13.46
C THR A 376 -10.48 20.78 14.46
N ALA A 377 -11.17 21.78 15.01
CA ALA A 377 -10.58 22.68 16.00
C ALA A 377 -10.11 21.93 17.26
N GLN A 378 -10.91 20.98 17.76
CA GLN A 378 -10.55 20.14 18.89
C GLN A 378 -9.29 19.30 18.60
N THR A 379 -9.22 18.68 17.42
CA THR A 379 -8.07 17.85 17.02
C THR A 379 -6.78 18.66 16.88
N LEU A 380 -6.88 19.89 16.36
CA LEU A 380 -5.73 20.76 16.12
C LEU A 380 -5.38 21.66 17.33
N ALA A 381 -6.14 21.61 18.43
CA ALA A 381 -5.95 22.47 19.59
C ALA A 381 -4.51 22.46 20.15
N ARG A 382 -3.87 21.28 20.25
CA ARG A 382 -2.48 21.14 20.71
C ARG A 382 -1.44 21.77 19.78
N LEU A 383 -1.75 21.85 18.48
CA LEU A 383 -0.87 22.47 17.48
C LEU A 383 -1.01 24.00 17.44
N ALA A 384 -2.10 24.52 18.02
CA ALA A 384 -2.44 25.95 18.13
C ALA A 384 -2.20 26.74 16.83
N PRO A 385 -2.73 26.32 15.66
CA PRO A 385 -2.54 27.05 14.43
C PRO A 385 -3.19 28.44 14.52
N THR A 386 -2.51 29.45 14.01
CA THR A 386 -3.06 30.83 13.97
C THR A 386 -4.28 30.92 13.06
N ARG A 387 -4.34 30.07 12.02
CA ARG A 387 -5.45 30.03 11.04
C ARG A 387 -5.70 28.60 10.57
N THR A 388 -6.98 28.22 10.55
CA THR A 388 -7.44 26.96 9.96
C THR A 388 -8.43 27.30 8.86
N PHE A 389 -8.11 27.00 7.61
CA PHE A 389 -8.97 27.18 6.45
C PHE A 389 -9.63 25.86 6.07
N ILE A 390 -10.97 25.85 6.01
CA ILE A 390 -11.78 24.74 5.51
C ILE A 390 -12.54 25.21 4.27
N SER A 391 -12.34 24.54 3.12
CA SER A 391 -12.97 24.93 1.86
C SER A 391 -14.50 24.98 1.97
N GLY A 392 -15.13 26.05 1.47
CA GLY A 392 -16.59 26.21 1.49
C GLY A 392 -17.18 26.56 2.85
N ARG A 393 -16.36 26.85 3.87
CA ARG A 393 -16.83 27.33 5.19
C ARG A 393 -16.51 28.81 5.39
N ALA A 394 -17.35 29.48 6.20
CA ALA A 394 -17.07 30.83 6.62
C ALA A 394 -15.87 30.83 7.59
N GLU A 395 -14.91 31.71 7.35
CA GLU A 395 -13.73 31.85 8.19
C GLU A 395 -13.40 33.28 8.45
N PRO A 396 -12.85 33.59 9.66
CA PRO A 396 -12.34 34.91 9.97
C PRO A 396 -11.13 35.26 9.09
N GLY A 397 -11.03 36.49 8.66
CA GLY A 397 -9.90 36.98 7.90
C GLY A 397 -10.26 37.72 6.61
N SER A 398 -9.26 38.42 6.05
CA SER A 398 -9.45 39.22 4.85
C SER A 398 -9.74 38.34 3.61
N ARG A 399 -10.47 38.92 2.63
CA ARG A 399 -10.72 38.27 1.34
C ARG A 399 -9.42 37.80 0.65
N ARG A 400 -8.33 38.56 0.79
CA ARG A 400 -6.99 38.23 0.26
C ARG A 400 -6.43 36.98 0.91
N THR A 401 -6.51 36.86 2.24
CA THR A 401 -6.03 35.68 2.98
C THR A 401 -6.82 34.44 2.62
N ARG A 402 -8.15 34.52 2.57
CA ARG A 402 -9.01 33.40 2.16
C ARG A 402 -8.71 32.93 0.74
N ARG A 403 -8.53 33.83 -0.24
CA ARG A 403 -8.15 33.48 -1.61
C ARG A 403 -6.76 32.82 -1.68
N ARG A 404 -5.80 33.27 -0.87
CA ARG A 404 -4.46 32.69 -0.79
C ARG A 404 -4.53 31.24 -0.25
N LEU A 405 -5.22 31.03 0.87
CA LEU A 405 -5.34 29.70 1.49
C LEU A 405 -6.16 28.73 0.62
N ALA A 406 -7.19 29.19 -0.07
CA ALA A 406 -7.93 28.38 -1.04
C ALA A 406 -7.02 27.88 -2.17
N ARG A 407 -6.20 28.76 -2.75
CA ARG A 407 -5.20 28.37 -3.77
C ARG A 407 -4.15 27.42 -3.21
N TYR A 408 -3.68 27.66 -1.99
CA TYR A 408 -2.73 26.80 -1.31
C TYR A 408 -3.30 25.38 -1.12
N ARG A 409 -4.57 25.28 -0.68
CA ARG A 409 -5.27 24.00 -0.54
C ARG A 409 -5.35 23.25 -1.89
N THR A 410 -5.73 23.93 -2.97
CA THR A 410 -5.80 23.33 -4.30
C THR A 410 -4.48 22.69 -4.72
N GLY A 411 -3.35 23.23 -4.26
CA GLY A 411 -2.04 22.60 -4.48
C GLY A 411 -1.90 21.19 -3.91
N CYS A 412 -2.74 20.77 -2.94
CA CYS A 412 -2.77 19.41 -2.44
C CYS A 412 -3.25 18.42 -3.52
N GLU A 413 -4.25 18.80 -4.31
CA GLU A 413 -4.74 17.99 -5.43
C GLU A 413 -3.63 17.75 -6.47
N GLY A 414 -2.85 18.80 -6.77
CA GLY A 414 -1.66 18.70 -7.62
C GLY A 414 -0.60 17.75 -7.04
N ARG A 415 -0.40 17.77 -5.73
CA ARG A 415 0.52 16.87 -5.03
C ARG A 415 0.06 15.43 -5.06
N ILE A 416 -1.22 15.18 -4.79
CA ILE A 416 -1.85 13.86 -4.93
C ILE A 416 -1.69 13.32 -6.35
N SER A 417 -1.98 14.16 -7.36
CA SER A 417 -1.82 13.79 -8.76
C SER A 417 -0.38 13.44 -9.11
N HIS A 418 0.59 14.22 -8.61
CA HIS A 418 2.02 13.95 -8.79
C HIS A 418 2.44 12.62 -8.16
N LEU A 419 2.04 12.35 -6.91
CA LEU A 419 2.32 11.07 -6.26
C LEU A 419 1.71 9.88 -7.02
N LYS A 420 0.49 10.03 -7.52
CA LYS A 420 -0.18 8.97 -8.27
C LYS A 420 0.49 8.65 -9.61
N ARG A 421 1.05 9.66 -10.27
CA ARG A 421 1.72 9.51 -11.58
C ARG A 421 3.19 9.12 -11.45
N SER A 422 3.95 9.87 -10.64
CA SER A 422 5.41 9.78 -10.61
C SER A 422 5.95 8.83 -9.53
N TYR A 423 5.15 8.57 -8.48
CA TYR A 423 5.52 7.66 -7.39
C TYR A 423 4.53 6.50 -7.23
N HIS A 424 3.71 6.24 -8.25
CA HIS A 424 2.84 5.08 -8.39
C HIS A 424 1.87 4.84 -7.22
N LEU A 425 1.47 5.90 -6.52
CA LEU A 425 0.53 5.82 -5.39
C LEU A 425 -0.88 5.39 -5.81
N ARG A 426 -1.24 5.46 -7.09
CA ARG A 426 -2.60 5.21 -7.57
C ARG A 426 -3.14 3.85 -7.14
N ARG A 427 -2.33 2.77 -7.28
CA ARG A 427 -2.75 1.40 -6.99
C ARG A 427 -1.68 0.66 -6.21
N SER A 428 -2.06 0.17 -5.00
CA SER A 428 -1.19 -0.66 -4.19
C SER A 428 -1.08 -2.06 -4.78
N ARG A 429 0.13 -2.49 -5.10
CA ARG A 429 0.42 -3.88 -5.49
C ARG A 429 0.68 -4.79 -4.29
N LEU A 430 0.70 -4.24 -3.09
CA LEU A 430 0.78 -4.99 -1.84
C LEU A 430 -0.64 -5.10 -1.24
N LYS A 431 -0.97 -6.29 -0.75
CA LYS A 431 -2.32 -6.62 -0.26
C LYS A 431 -2.43 -6.43 1.24
N GLY A 432 -3.65 -6.14 1.69
CA GLY A 432 -3.99 -5.93 3.08
C GLY A 432 -3.65 -4.52 3.56
N ASP A 433 -4.17 -4.15 4.73
CA ASP A 433 -3.93 -2.84 5.32
C ASP A 433 -2.43 -2.55 5.50
N GLN A 434 -1.68 -3.49 6.06
CA GLN A 434 -0.23 -3.34 6.19
C GLN A 434 0.47 -3.17 4.83
N GLY A 435 0.07 -3.95 3.83
CA GLY A 435 0.64 -3.85 2.48
C GLY A 435 0.40 -2.49 1.85
N GLN A 436 -0.80 -1.96 1.97
CA GLN A 436 -1.16 -0.64 1.48
C GLN A 436 -0.37 0.47 2.22
N ARG A 437 -0.22 0.37 3.55
CA ARG A 437 0.57 1.32 4.35
C ARG A 437 2.05 1.31 3.93
N ILE A 438 2.63 0.14 3.70
CA ILE A 438 3.99 0.00 3.16
C ILE A 438 4.09 0.68 1.78
N TRP A 439 3.13 0.41 0.89
CA TRP A 439 3.11 0.98 -0.46
C TRP A 439 3.06 2.50 -0.44
N THR A 440 2.13 3.06 0.33
CA THR A 440 1.97 4.50 0.51
C THR A 440 3.20 5.13 1.15
N GLY A 441 3.76 4.49 2.18
CA GLY A 441 4.95 4.95 2.86
C GLY A 441 6.16 5.08 1.92
N TRP A 442 6.43 4.08 1.08
CA TRP A 442 7.52 4.15 0.10
C TRP A 442 7.31 5.24 -0.96
N ALA A 443 6.06 5.49 -1.38
CA ALA A 443 5.75 6.58 -2.31
C ALA A 443 6.07 7.95 -1.69
N ILE A 444 5.69 8.14 -0.43
CA ILE A 444 5.97 9.35 0.35
C ILE A 444 7.48 9.52 0.58
N LEU A 445 8.15 8.45 1.00
CA LEU A 445 9.60 8.49 1.25
C LEU A 445 10.39 8.86 -0.01
N ALA A 446 10.09 8.23 -1.14
CA ALA A 446 10.75 8.55 -2.41
C ALA A 446 10.51 10.02 -2.83
N TYR A 447 9.28 10.51 -2.70
CA TYR A 447 8.94 11.91 -2.94
C TYR A 447 9.72 12.86 -2.01
N ASN A 448 9.82 12.55 -0.73
CA ASN A 448 10.53 13.38 0.24
C ASN A 448 12.04 13.41 -0.02
N LEU A 449 12.62 12.29 -0.43
CA LEU A 449 14.04 12.23 -0.83
C LEU A 449 14.30 13.10 -2.06
N ASP A 450 13.47 13.01 -3.11
CA ASP A 450 13.59 13.87 -4.29
C ASP A 450 13.36 15.35 -3.94
N THR A 451 12.49 15.65 -2.99
CA THR A 451 12.26 17.02 -2.51
C THR A 451 13.46 17.53 -1.75
N LEU A 452 14.08 16.70 -0.90
CA LEU A 452 15.28 17.07 -0.17
C LEU A 452 16.46 17.26 -1.12
N ALA A 453 16.62 16.40 -2.12
CA ALA A 453 17.64 16.55 -3.16
C ALA A 453 17.56 17.92 -3.85
N ILE A 454 16.34 18.36 -4.24
CA ILE A 454 16.11 19.67 -4.85
C ILE A 454 16.42 20.83 -3.90
N HIS A 455 16.19 20.67 -2.60
CA HIS A 455 16.45 21.73 -1.62
C HIS A 455 17.91 21.80 -1.17
N THR A 456 18.72 20.79 -1.47
CA THR A 456 20.16 20.71 -1.11
C THR A 456 21.09 20.88 -2.32
N SER A 457 20.54 20.84 -3.56
CA SER A 457 21.23 21.28 -4.78
C SER A 457 21.17 22.78 -4.91
#